data_52700621b07b69d0a0ce8dc74232284f
#
_entry.id   52700621b07b69d0a0ce8dc74232284f
#
_cell.length_a   1.000
_cell.length_b   1.000
_cell.length_c   1.000
_cell.angle_alpha   90.00
_cell.angle_beta   90.00
_cell.angle_gamma   90.00
#
_symmetry.space_group_name_H-M   'P 1'
#
loop_
_entity.id
_entity.type
_entity.pdbx_description
1 polymer ?
#
loop_
_entity_poly.entity_id
_entity_poly.type
_entity_poly.pdbx_seq_one_letter_code
_entity_poly.pdbx_strand_id
1 'polypeptide(L)'
;EDWAIIIGGWDTLFFGNPLLQDRTFSMDVKGLFETVIKDSEIVHPEPYTQWEYYNQQCSLAEAFDKVINQTDDHSDLGKPNMYLCKAEEKGAANALASVKAKQNKDITIVVQPFGRSARVDNGDIVDDSSRSIEPHVYYKLVKKLSQKYNIIFMGEGEFAKEVEEEDSYSEKPQIPDIRAWAAIIEASDYFIGCDSMGQ
;
A
#
# COMPACT_ATOMS: atom_id res chain seq x y z
N GLU A 1 -23.34 -4.39 -19.00
CA GLU A 1 -23.71 -3.17 -18.23
C GLU A 1 -22.54 -2.20 -18.26
N ASP A 2 -22.84 -0.91 -18.45
CA ASP A 2 -21.83 0.14 -18.37
C ASP A 2 -21.65 0.55 -16.91
N TRP A 3 -20.44 0.47 -16.43
CA TRP A 3 -20.06 0.86 -15.08
C TRP A 3 -18.77 1.66 -15.08
N ALA A 4 -18.58 2.51 -14.09
CA ALA A 4 -17.37 3.27 -13.88
C ALA A 4 -17.00 3.28 -12.39
N ILE A 5 -15.70 3.43 -12.11
CA ILE A 5 -15.16 3.58 -10.74
C ILE A 5 -14.69 5.02 -10.58
N ILE A 6 -15.19 5.70 -9.55
CA ILE A 6 -14.75 7.05 -9.18
C ILE A 6 -13.87 6.95 -7.94
N ILE A 7 -12.67 7.50 -8.02
CA ILE A 7 -11.64 7.35 -7.01
C ILE A 7 -11.28 8.72 -6.43
N GLY A 8 -11.35 8.83 -5.10
CA GLY A 8 -11.00 10.05 -4.36
C GLY A 8 -9.50 10.24 -4.09
N GLY A 9 -8.66 9.27 -4.45
CA GLY A 9 -7.21 9.35 -4.29
C GLY A 9 -6.52 8.06 -4.73
N TRP A 10 -5.20 8.13 -5.02
CA TRP A 10 -4.40 6.98 -5.46
C TRP A 10 -4.92 6.29 -6.74
N ASP A 11 -5.56 7.04 -7.64
CA ASP A 11 -6.09 6.57 -8.92
C ASP A 11 -5.01 5.88 -9.78
N THR A 12 -3.76 6.30 -9.63
CA THR A 12 -2.60 5.70 -10.30
C THR A 12 -2.42 4.21 -10.00
N LEU A 13 -2.93 3.71 -8.86
CA LEU A 13 -2.87 2.28 -8.53
C LEU A 13 -3.52 1.39 -9.58
N PHE A 14 -4.50 1.90 -10.30
CA PHE A 14 -5.28 1.17 -11.30
C PHE A 14 -4.72 1.28 -12.72
N PHE A 15 -3.66 2.06 -12.92
CA PHE A 15 -3.05 2.22 -14.24
C PHE A 15 -2.52 0.89 -14.78
N GLY A 16 -2.77 0.66 -16.06
CA GLY A 16 -2.36 -0.56 -16.76
C GLY A 16 -3.28 -1.76 -16.54
N ASN A 17 -4.29 -1.66 -15.67
CA ASN A 17 -5.26 -2.73 -15.51
C ASN A 17 -6.21 -2.77 -16.73
N PRO A 18 -6.19 -3.82 -17.55
CA PRO A 18 -6.99 -3.88 -18.78
C PRO A 18 -8.50 -3.96 -18.52
N LEU A 19 -8.92 -4.39 -17.33
CA LEU A 19 -10.33 -4.47 -16.95
C LEU A 19 -10.91 -3.10 -16.57
N LEU A 20 -10.03 -2.17 -16.13
CA LEU A 20 -10.40 -0.85 -15.63
C LEU A 20 -10.07 0.28 -16.60
N GLN A 21 -9.46 -0.05 -17.75
CA GLN A 21 -9.11 0.93 -18.76
C GLN A 21 -10.36 1.68 -19.23
N ASP A 22 -10.28 3.00 -19.28
CA ASP A 22 -11.38 3.92 -19.65
C ASP A 22 -12.62 3.87 -18.71
N ARG A 23 -12.52 3.15 -17.58
CA ARG A 23 -13.61 3.01 -16.61
C ARG A 23 -13.30 3.62 -15.25
N THR A 24 -12.10 4.15 -15.07
CA THR A 24 -11.64 4.74 -13.81
C THR A 24 -11.49 6.24 -13.95
N PHE A 25 -12.12 6.99 -13.07
CA PHE A 25 -12.10 8.45 -13.06
C PHE A 25 -11.65 8.98 -11.69
N SER A 26 -10.75 9.96 -11.70
CA SER A 26 -10.44 10.71 -10.48
C SER A 26 -11.61 11.65 -10.15
N MET A 27 -11.89 11.85 -8.87
CA MET A 27 -12.91 12.82 -8.43
C MET A 27 -12.61 14.26 -8.88
N ASP A 28 -11.35 14.57 -9.19
CA ASP A 28 -10.91 15.89 -9.60
C ASP A 28 -11.13 16.18 -11.09
N VAL A 29 -11.67 15.22 -11.85
CA VAL A 29 -11.94 15.39 -13.28
C VAL A 29 -13.02 16.44 -13.49
N LYS A 30 -12.69 17.50 -14.23
CA LYS A 30 -13.65 18.57 -14.55
C LYS A 30 -14.80 18.04 -15.40
N GLY A 31 -16.02 18.33 -14.98
CA GLY A 31 -17.22 17.88 -15.67
C GLY A 31 -17.63 16.44 -15.37
N LEU A 32 -16.99 15.79 -14.40
CA LEU A 32 -17.29 14.41 -14.01
C LEU A 32 -18.77 14.20 -13.70
N PHE A 33 -19.41 15.15 -13.02
CA PHE A 33 -20.82 15.05 -12.68
C PHE A 33 -21.69 14.98 -13.93
N GLU A 34 -21.50 15.88 -14.88
CA GLU A 34 -22.31 15.97 -16.08
C GLU A 34 -22.07 14.82 -17.06
N THR A 35 -20.86 14.28 -17.09
CA THR A 35 -20.46 13.27 -18.09
C THR A 35 -20.59 11.83 -17.61
N VAL A 36 -20.48 11.59 -16.30
CA VAL A 36 -20.45 10.24 -15.74
C VAL A 36 -21.53 10.04 -14.67
N ILE A 37 -21.70 11.00 -13.73
CA ILE A 37 -22.48 10.75 -12.51
C ILE A 37 -23.98 11.02 -12.71
N LYS A 38 -24.35 12.09 -13.41
CA LYS A 38 -25.69 12.68 -13.44
C LYS A 38 -26.83 11.68 -13.70
N ASP A 39 -26.60 10.76 -14.63
CA ASP A 39 -27.61 9.80 -15.07
C ASP A 39 -27.26 8.35 -14.64
N SER A 40 -26.38 8.20 -13.63
CA SER A 40 -25.92 6.91 -13.13
C SER A 40 -26.54 6.56 -11.78
N GLU A 41 -26.72 5.27 -11.53
CA GLU A 41 -26.93 4.77 -10.18
C GLU A 41 -25.60 4.76 -9.42
N ILE A 42 -25.57 5.35 -8.22
CA ILE A 42 -24.36 5.45 -7.42
C ILE A 42 -24.38 4.35 -6.36
N VAL A 43 -23.37 3.49 -6.39
CA VAL A 43 -23.08 2.54 -5.32
C VAL A 43 -21.93 3.09 -4.49
N HIS A 44 -22.16 3.38 -3.21
CA HIS A 44 -21.12 3.75 -2.25
C HIS A 44 -20.87 2.54 -1.35
N PRO A 45 -19.82 1.75 -1.61
CA PRO A 45 -19.60 0.53 -0.86
C PRO A 45 -19.11 0.84 0.56
N GLU A 46 -19.80 0.27 1.56
CA GLU A 46 -19.44 0.33 2.97
C GLU A 46 -19.25 -1.09 3.55
N PRO A 47 -18.19 -1.78 3.15
CA PRO A 47 -18.00 -3.19 3.52
C PRO A 47 -17.79 -3.40 5.01
N TYR A 48 -17.26 -2.39 5.71
CA TYR A 48 -16.97 -2.47 7.14
C TYR A 48 -18.23 -2.60 8.02
N THR A 49 -19.39 -2.25 7.47
CA THR A 49 -20.68 -2.39 8.16
C THR A 49 -21.37 -3.74 7.89
N GLN A 50 -20.80 -4.56 7.01
CA GLN A 50 -21.33 -5.89 6.76
C GLN A 50 -21.18 -6.79 7.99
N TRP A 51 -22.25 -7.45 8.39
CA TRP A 51 -22.29 -8.27 9.59
C TRP A 51 -21.24 -9.39 9.58
N GLU A 52 -21.09 -10.05 8.45
CA GLU A 52 -20.16 -11.15 8.28
C GLU A 52 -18.71 -10.70 8.40
N TYR A 53 -18.38 -9.53 7.84
CA TYR A 53 -17.04 -8.95 7.97
C TYR A 53 -16.76 -8.50 9.40
N TYR A 54 -17.71 -7.79 10.02
CA TYR A 54 -17.59 -7.34 11.42
C TYR A 54 -17.37 -8.50 12.39
N ASN A 55 -18.00 -9.64 12.14
CA ASN A 55 -17.84 -10.86 12.94
C ASN A 55 -16.74 -11.81 12.44
N GLN A 56 -15.85 -11.34 11.53
CA GLN A 56 -14.73 -12.11 11.01
C GLN A 56 -15.13 -13.43 10.31
N GLN A 57 -16.29 -13.43 9.67
CA GLN A 57 -16.84 -14.59 8.95
C GLN A 57 -16.53 -14.54 7.45
N CYS A 58 -16.13 -13.39 6.94
CA CYS A 58 -15.69 -13.21 5.55
C CYS A 58 -14.49 -12.26 5.46
N SER A 59 -13.81 -12.30 4.35
CA SER A 59 -12.73 -11.35 4.03
C SER A 59 -13.29 -9.98 3.63
N LEU A 60 -12.44 -8.96 3.63
CA LEU A 60 -12.80 -7.62 3.14
C LEU A 60 -13.22 -7.65 1.66
N ALA A 61 -12.55 -8.47 0.84
CA ALA A 61 -12.87 -8.61 -0.58
C ALA A 61 -14.28 -9.18 -0.79
N GLU A 62 -14.65 -10.22 -0.04
CA GLU A 62 -16.01 -10.80 -0.06
C GLU A 62 -17.06 -9.80 0.42
N ALA A 63 -16.74 -9.01 1.46
CA ALA A 63 -17.64 -7.95 1.92
C ALA A 63 -17.86 -6.85 0.87
N PHE A 64 -16.81 -6.44 0.15
CA PHE A 64 -16.94 -5.53 -0.99
C PHE A 64 -17.79 -6.12 -2.11
N ASP A 65 -17.54 -7.38 -2.48
CA ASP A 65 -18.26 -8.08 -3.53
C ASP A 65 -19.76 -8.18 -3.19
N LYS A 66 -20.08 -8.53 -1.95
CA LYS A 66 -21.46 -8.57 -1.48
C LYS A 66 -22.18 -7.23 -1.60
N VAL A 67 -21.51 -6.12 -1.25
CA VAL A 67 -22.11 -4.78 -1.33
C VAL A 67 -22.27 -4.32 -2.77
N ILE A 68 -21.26 -4.53 -3.61
CA ILE A 68 -21.24 -4.03 -4.99
C ILE A 68 -22.11 -4.90 -5.90
N ASN A 69 -21.94 -6.21 -5.85
CA ASN A 69 -22.58 -7.16 -6.77
C ASN A 69 -23.85 -7.80 -6.18
N GLN A 70 -24.17 -7.53 -4.91
CA GLN A 70 -25.34 -8.08 -4.20
C GLN A 70 -25.41 -9.61 -4.27
N THR A 71 -24.25 -10.26 -4.15
CA THR A 71 -24.10 -11.73 -4.21
C THR A 71 -23.54 -12.29 -2.91
N ASP A 72 -23.90 -13.53 -2.61
CA ASP A 72 -23.26 -14.34 -1.57
C ASP A 72 -22.33 -15.42 -2.18
N ASP A 73 -22.20 -15.46 -3.50
CA ASP A 73 -21.25 -16.33 -4.19
C ASP A 73 -20.00 -15.52 -4.55
N HIS A 74 -18.90 -15.82 -3.89
CA HIS A 74 -17.61 -15.15 -4.02
C HIS A 74 -16.55 -16.02 -4.73
N SER A 75 -17.00 -17.07 -5.41
CA SER A 75 -16.11 -18.06 -6.06
C SER A 75 -15.24 -17.46 -7.18
N ASP A 76 -15.68 -16.35 -7.78
CA ASP A 76 -14.99 -15.68 -8.88
C ASP A 76 -13.98 -14.62 -8.39
N LEU A 77 -13.87 -14.40 -7.07
CA LEU A 77 -12.90 -13.46 -6.52
C LEU A 77 -11.48 -13.98 -6.75
N GLY A 78 -10.76 -13.30 -7.63
CA GLY A 78 -9.34 -13.53 -7.87
C GLY A 78 -8.45 -12.92 -6.79
N LYS A 79 -7.14 -13.15 -6.93
CA LYS A 79 -6.16 -12.44 -6.11
C LYS A 79 -6.07 -10.98 -6.58
N PRO A 80 -5.88 -10.01 -5.67
CA PRO A 80 -5.55 -8.64 -6.04
C PRO A 80 -4.32 -8.63 -6.98
N ASN A 81 -4.37 -7.81 -8.02
CA ASN A 81 -3.27 -7.68 -8.95
C ASN A 81 -3.05 -6.22 -9.32
N MET A 82 -1.80 -5.78 -9.23
CA MET A 82 -1.36 -4.47 -9.70
C MET A 82 -0.54 -4.66 -10.98
N TYR A 83 -0.88 -3.93 -12.02
CA TYR A 83 -0.19 -4.00 -13.31
C TYR A 83 0.96 -2.99 -13.34
N LEU A 84 2.16 -3.44 -13.02
CA LEU A 84 3.36 -2.62 -13.09
C LEU A 84 3.88 -2.53 -14.53
N CYS A 85 4.46 -1.39 -14.89
CA CYS A 85 5.10 -1.22 -16.18
C CYS A 85 6.61 -1.55 -16.09
N LYS A 86 7.22 -1.84 -17.22
CA LYS A 86 8.66 -2.17 -17.31
C LYS A 86 9.58 -1.10 -16.73
N ALA A 87 9.17 0.17 -16.74
CA ALA A 87 9.95 1.25 -16.14
C ALA A 87 9.94 1.18 -14.61
N GLU A 88 8.79 0.86 -14.02
CA GLU A 88 8.63 0.65 -12.57
C GLU A 88 9.42 -0.57 -12.10
N GLU A 89 9.30 -1.70 -12.81
CA GLU A 89 10.09 -2.93 -12.54
C GLU A 89 11.60 -2.66 -12.60
N LYS A 90 12.05 -1.96 -13.64
CA LYS A 90 13.47 -1.58 -13.79
C LYS A 90 13.93 -0.63 -12.70
N GLY A 91 13.10 0.34 -12.33
CA GLY A 91 13.36 1.25 -11.21
C GLY A 91 13.55 0.51 -9.89
N ALA A 92 12.66 -0.43 -9.59
CA ALA A 92 12.75 -1.30 -8.43
C ALA A 92 14.02 -2.16 -8.43
N ALA A 93 14.34 -2.81 -9.54
CA ALA A 93 15.56 -3.60 -9.67
C ALA A 93 16.82 -2.77 -9.43
N ASN A 94 16.89 -1.53 -9.93
CA ASN A 94 18.00 -0.62 -9.70
C ASN A 94 18.10 -0.20 -8.23
N ALA A 95 16.97 0.08 -7.57
CA ALA A 95 16.93 0.42 -6.14
C ALA A 95 17.47 -0.73 -5.29
N LEU A 96 16.99 -1.95 -5.53
CA LEU A 96 17.44 -3.14 -4.82
C LEU A 96 18.93 -3.43 -5.05
N ALA A 97 19.41 -3.27 -6.29
CA ALA A 97 20.84 -3.42 -6.61
C ALA A 97 21.70 -2.40 -5.85
N SER A 98 21.23 -1.15 -5.72
CA SER A 98 21.92 -0.12 -4.94
C SER A 98 21.99 -0.48 -3.45
N VAL A 99 20.89 -0.94 -2.87
CA VAL A 99 20.84 -1.39 -1.46
C VAL A 99 21.74 -2.59 -1.24
N LYS A 100 21.71 -3.57 -2.13
CA LYS A 100 22.59 -4.75 -2.09
C LYS A 100 24.08 -4.37 -2.15
N ALA A 101 24.44 -3.40 -3.00
CA ALA A 101 25.81 -2.92 -3.11
C ALA A 101 26.31 -2.24 -1.82
N LYS A 102 25.42 -1.56 -1.08
CA LYS A 102 25.75 -0.86 0.17
C LYS A 102 25.80 -1.82 1.37
N GLN A 103 24.81 -2.67 1.53
CA GLN A 103 24.64 -3.52 2.72
C GLN A 103 25.26 -4.92 2.56
N ASN A 104 25.55 -5.32 1.32
CA ASN A 104 26.27 -6.54 0.95
C ASN A 104 25.66 -7.84 1.51
N LYS A 105 24.34 -8.00 1.38
CA LYS A 105 23.59 -9.22 1.71
C LYS A 105 22.87 -9.74 0.47
N ASP A 106 22.46 -11.00 0.49
CA ASP A 106 21.74 -11.61 -0.64
C ASP A 106 20.25 -11.31 -0.62
N ILE A 107 19.64 -11.30 0.57
CA ILE A 107 18.20 -11.18 0.79
C ILE A 107 17.87 -9.75 1.21
N THR A 108 16.81 -9.19 0.63
CA THR A 108 16.32 -7.85 0.95
C THR A 108 14.92 -7.90 1.54
N ILE A 109 14.74 -7.21 2.65
CA ILE A 109 13.45 -7.05 3.35
C ILE A 109 13.04 -5.59 3.30
N VAL A 110 11.82 -5.32 2.83
CA VAL A 110 11.17 -4.02 2.96
C VAL A 110 10.40 -4.00 4.27
N VAL A 111 10.58 -2.96 5.07
CA VAL A 111 9.89 -2.79 6.36
C VAL A 111 9.10 -1.49 6.34
N GLN A 112 7.76 -1.59 6.46
CA GLN A 112 6.84 -0.47 6.64
C GLN A 112 6.34 -0.45 8.09
N PRO A 113 7.01 0.25 9.01
CA PRO A 113 6.62 0.20 10.43
C PRO A 113 5.42 1.06 10.76
N PHE A 114 5.18 2.15 10.00
CA PHE A 114 4.19 3.16 10.35
C PHE A 114 3.09 3.26 9.29
N GLY A 115 1.84 3.29 9.75
CA GLY A 115 0.65 3.47 8.93
C GLY A 115 0.30 4.94 8.72
N ARG A 116 -0.76 5.21 7.95
CA ARG A 116 -1.22 6.56 7.62
C ARG A 116 -1.64 7.39 8.85
N SER A 117 -2.06 6.74 9.92
CA SER A 117 -2.48 7.43 11.17
C SER A 117 -1.32 7.85 12.05
N ALA A 118 -0.11 7.36 11.75
CA ALA A 118 1.08 7.78 12.46
C ALA A 118 1.41 9.25 12.16
N ARG A 119 2.00 9.93 13.11
CA ARG A 119 2.50 11.30 12.99
C ARG A 119 3.72 11.51 13.87
N VAL A 120 4.51 12.50 13.54
CA VAL A 120 5.58 12.97 14.42
C VAL A 120 5.01 14.04 15.35
N ASP A 121 5.15 13.85 16.65
CA ASP A 121 4.71 14.80 17.67
C ASP A 121 5.86 15.03 18.68
N ASN A 122 6.40 16.23 18.72
CA ASN A 122 7.55 16.64 19.58
C ASN A 122 8.79 15.73 19.46
N GLY A 123 9.05 15.15 18.28
CA GLY A 123 10.18 14.25 18.04
C GLY A 123 9.88 12.78 18.36
N ASP A 124 8.64 12.47 18.76
CA ASP A 124 8.19 11.10 18.97
C ASP A 124 7.23 10.67 17.83
N ILE A 125 7.33 9.43 17.39
CA ILE A 125 6.37 8.85 16.46
C ILE A 125 5.22 8.23 17.25
N VAL A 126 4.02 8.76 17.03
CA VAL A 126 2.79 8.34 17.71
C VAL A 126 1.72 7.88 16.72
N ASP A 127 0.98 6.84 17.06
CA ASP A 127 -0.15 6.32 16.28
C ASP A 127 -1.31 5.95 17.21
N ASP A 128 -2.36 6.77 17.22
CA ASP A 128 -3.54 6.54 18.05
C ASP A 128 -4.41 5.36 17.54
N SER A 129 -4.17 4.87 16.33
CA SER A 129 -4.89 3.72 15.76
C SER A 129 -4.37 2.37 16.23
N SER A 130 -3.21 2.34 16.87
CA SER A 130 -2.50 1.12 17.29
C SER A 130 -2.16 0.14 16.15
N ARG A 131 -2.17 0.60 14.89
CA ARG A 131 -1.84 -0.23 13.71
C ARG A 131 -0.35 -0.23 13.39
N SER A 132 0.37 0.82 13.78
CA SER A 132 1.82 0.93 13.55
C SER A 132 2.62 0.02 14.48
N ILE A 133 3.80 -0.37 14.02
CA ILE A 133 4.79 -1.03 14.87
C ILE A 133 5.38 0.03 15.80
N GLU A 134 5.39 -0.23 17.10
CA GLU A 134 5.98 0.72 18.05
C GLU A 134 7.46 0.98 17.71
N PRO A 135 7.94 2.24 17.76
CA PRO A 135 9.31 2.59 17.35
C PRO A 135 10.38 1.74 18.02
N HIS A 136 10.27 1.49 19.32
CA HIS A 136 11.25 0.68 20.04
C HIS A 136 11.26 -0.80 19.61
N VAL A 137 10.13 -1.33 19.13
CA VAL A 137 10.03 -2.69 18.57
C VAL A 137 10.67 -2.69 17.18
N TYR A 138 10.36 -1.68 16.36
CA TYR A 138 10.96 -1.50 15.04
C TYR A 138 12.49 -1.46 15.12
N TYR A 139 13.08 -0.63 15.99
CA TYR A 139 14.53 -0.53 16.12
C TYR A 139 15.20 -1.85 16.51
N LYS A 140 14.61 -2.60 17.45
CA LYS A 140 15.09 -3.93 17.81
C LYS A 140 15.00 -4.92 16.66
N LEU A 141 13.91 -4.84 15.88
CA LEU A 141 13.68 -5.70 14.74
C LEU A 141 14.73 -5.46 13.64
N VAL A 142 14.89 -4.20 13.19
CA VAL A 142 15.83 -3.88 12.10
C VAL A 142 17.27 -4.14 12.49
N LYS A 143 17.66 -3.84 13.73
CA LYS A 143 18.98 -4.16 14.27
C LYS A 143 19.29 -5.66 14.23
N LYS A 144 18.30 -6.50 14.51
CA LYS A 144 18.46 -7.96 14.47
C LYS A 144 18.48 -8.48 13.03
N LEU A 145 17.59 -7.98 12.19
CA LEU A 145 17.48 -8.42 10.80
C LEU A 145 18.68 -7.99 9.96
N SER A 146 19.22 -6.78 10.17
CA SER A 146 20.36 -6.24 9.43
C SER A 146 21.65 -7.05 9.56
N GLN A 147 21.74 -7.95 10.54
CA GLN A 147 22.87 -8.87 10.66
C GLN A 147 22.95 -9.86 9.48
N LYS A 148 21.81 -10.19 8.86
CA LYS A 148 21.68 -11.19 7.79
C LYS A 148 21.07 -10.69 6.52
N TYR A 149 20.31 -9.60 6.55
CA TYR A 149 19.47 -9.12 5.46
C TYR A 149 19.76 -7.66 5.14
N ASN A 150 19.55 -7.27 3.88
CA ASN A 150 19.44 -5.88 3.52
C ASN A 150 18.08 -5.37 3.97
N ILE A 151 18.03 -4.18 4.54
CA ILE A 151 16.80 -3.59 5.05
C ILE A 151 16.51 -2.29 4.31
N ILE A 152 15.27 -2.17 3.82
CA ILE A 152 14.72 -0.94 3.25
C ILE A 152 13.59 -0.47 4.15
N PHE A 153 13.70 0.74 4.68
CA PHE A 153 12.62 1.40 5.39
C PHE A 153 11.65 2.01 4.36
N MET A 154 10.38 1.66 4.48
CA MET A 154 9.29 2.25 3.72
C MET A 154 8.49 3.19 4.60
N GLY A 155 8.52 4.48 4.31
CA GLY A 155 7.79 5.50 5.05
C GLY A 155 7.97 6.89 4.45
N GLU A 156 7.18 7.84 4.94
CA GLU A 156 7.28 9.24 4.55
C GLU A 156 8.59 9.87 5.06
N GLY A 157 9.02 10.97 4.41
CA GLY A 157 10.30 11.59 4.69
C GLY A 157 10.46 12.13 6.11
N GLU A 158 9.37 12.51 6.79
CA GLU A 158 9.40 12.90 8.19
C GLU A 158 9.76 11.74 9.12
N PHE A 159 9.14 10.58 8.93
CA PHE A 159 9.47 9.37 9.70
C PHE A 159 10.89 8.90 9.43
N ALA A 160 11.35 8.99 8.17
CA ALA A 160 12.71 8.63 7.83
C ALA A 160 13.75 9.45 8.60
N LYS A 161 13.47 10.74 8.84
CA LYS A 161 14.32 11.61 9.66
C LYS A 161 14.29 11.23 11.14
N GLU A 162 13.10 11.02 11.70
CA GLU A 162 12.96 10.68 13.11
C GLU A 162 13.62 9.34 13.46
N VAL A 163 13.53 8.36 12.55
CA VAL A 163 14.18 7.06 12.81
C VAL A 163 15.69 7.04 12.52
N GLU A 164 16.25 8.09 11.89
CA GLU A 164 17.63 8.08 11.38
C GLU A 164 18.68 7.94 12.50
N GLU A 165 18.44 8.55 13.64
CA GLU A 165 19.36 8.49 14.78
C GLU A 165 19.47 7.09 15.40
N GLU A 166 18.35 6.38 15.52
CA GLU A 166 18.27 5.06 16.13
C GLU A 166 18.40 3.91 15.10
N ASP A 167 18.05 4.16 13.86
CA ASP A 167 18.13 3.20 12.76
C ASP A 167 19.21 3.57 11.72
N SER A 168 20.44 3.21 12.01
CA SER A 168 21.55 3.26 11.05
C SER A 168 21.64 2.03 10.15
N TYR A 169 20.70 1.10 10.27
CA TYR A 169 20.78 -0.22 9.64
C TYR A 169 20.01 -0.33 8.33
N SER A 170 18.97 0.48 8.15
CA SER A 170 18.14 0.46 6.95
C SER A 170 18.48 1.58 5.96
N GLU A 171 18.30 1.32 4.67
CA GLU A 171 18.27 2.36 3.64
C GLU A 171 16.89 3.02 3.64
N LYS A 172 16.86 4.34 3.53
CA LYS A 172 15.65 5.17 3.60
C LYS A 172 15.44 5.96 2.29
N PRO A 173 15.12 5.28 1.18
CA PRO A 173 14.91 5.95 -0.08
C PRO A 173 13.68 6.87 -0.02
N GLN A 174 13.81 8.08 -0.52
CA GLN A 174 12.70 9.04 -0.59
C GLN A 174 11.93 8.79 -1.89
N ILE A 175 10.87 8.00 -1.80
CA ILE A 175 10.05 7.60 -2.94
C ILE A 175 8.62 8.11 -2.71
N PRO A 176 8.18 9.15 -3.42
CA PRO A 176 6.84 9.72 -3.24
C PRO A 176 5.74 8.92 -3.96
N ASP A 177 6.11 8.03 -4.89
CA ASP A 177 5.18 7.29 -5.72
C ASP A 177 4.85 5.92 -5.12
N ILE A 178 3.56 5.70 -4.88
CA ILE A 178 3.03 4.44 -4.35
C ILE A 178 3.30 3.26 -5.28
N ARG A 179 3.27 3.46 -6.61
CA ARG A 179 3.53 2.40 -7.59
C ARG A 179 5.00 1.99 -7.59
N ALA A 180 5.91 2.96 -7.39
CA ALA A 180 7.33 2.66 -7.22
C ALA A 180 7.58 1.82 -5.96
N TRP A 181 6.86 2.10 -4.86
CA TRP A 181 6.90 1.26 -3.66
C TRP A 181 6.34 -0.14 -3.93
N ALA A 182 5.22 -0.26 -4.63
CA ALA A 182 4.66 -1.56 -5.00
C ALA A 182 5.65 -2.40 -5.82
N ALA A 183 6.34 -1.78 -6.79
CA ALA A 183 7.37 -2.46 -7.58
C ALA A 183 8.57 -2.91 -6.72
N ILE A 184 8.98 -2.12 -5.73
CA ILE A 184 10.07 -2.48 -4.81
C ILE A 184 9.65 -3.64 -3.89
N ILE A 185 8.40 -3.61 -3.38
CA ILE A 185 7.87 -4.70 -2.56
C ILE A 185 7.81 -6.00 -3.37
N GLU A 186 7.27 -5.95 -4.60
CA GLU A 186 7.17 -7.13 -5.47
C GLU A 186 8.55 -7.71 -5.81
N ALA A 187 9.55 -6.86 -6.03
CA ALA A 187 10.90 -7.28 -6.35
C ALA A 187 11.75 -7.69 -5.14
N SER A 188 11.29 -7.43 -3.91
CA SER A 188 11.98 -7.80 -2.68
C SER A 188 11.70 -9.25 -2.29
N ASP A 189 12.56 -9.82 -1.41
CA ASP A 189 12.37 -11.20 -0.95
C ASP A 189 11.31 -11.31 0.14
N TYR A 190 11.19 -10.29 1.00
CA TYR A 190 10.22 -10.26 2.09
C TYR A 190 9.71 -8.84 2.32
N PHE A 191 8.46 -8.77 2.78
CA PHE A 191 7.84 -7.56 3.29
C PHE A 191 7.39 -7.75 4.74
N ILE A 192 7.66 -6.77 5.59
CA ILE A 192 7.17 -6.69 6.96
C ILE A 192 6.47 -5.35 7.10
N GLY A 193 5.16 -5.36 7.29
CA GLY A 193 4.35 -4.15 7.37
C GLY A 193 3.48 -4.09 8.61
N CYS A 194 3.11 -2.86 8.97
CA CYS A 194 1.97 -2.58 9.83
C CYS A 194 0.67 -2.85 9.05
N ASP A 195 -0.47 -2.81 9.73
CA ASP A 195 -1.80 -2.88 9.08
C ASP A 195 -2.03 -1.63 8.21
N SER A 196 -1.59 -1.69 6.97
CA SER A 196 -1.58 -0.61 5.99
C SER A 196 -1.55 -1.16 4.57
N MET A 197 -1.53 -0.27 3.57
CA MET A 197 -1.64 -0.59 2.14
C MET A 197 -0.46 -1.40 1.57
N GLY A 198 0.66 -1.53 2.27
CA GLY A 198 1.82 -2.31 1.83
C GLY A 198 1.65 -3.83 1.97
N GLN A 199 0.57 -4.28 2.60
CA GLN A 199 0.27 -5.71 2.82
C GLN A 199 -0.25 -6.41 1.58
#